data_e9e75a5c9eb374c5a500b387abf493b9
#
_entry.id   e9e75a5c9eb374c5a500b387abf493b9
#
_cell.length_a   1.000
_cell.length_b   1.000
_cell.length_c   1.000
_cell.angle_alpha   90.00
_cell.angle_beta   90.00
_cell.angle_gamma   90.00
#
_symmetry.space_group_name_H-M   'P 1'
#
loop_
_entity.id
_entity.type
_entity.pdbx_description
1 polymer ?
#
loop_
_entity_poly.entity_id
_entity_poly.type
_entity_poly.pdbx_seq_one_letter_code
_entity_poly.pdbx_strand_id
1 'polypeptide(L)'
;MAVKQTAGRKELGEFAPKFAELNDDVLFGEVWSREDKLSLRDRSLVTVTSLMSQGLIDSAFRYHLESAKKNGITKEEITEILTHNAFYAGWPKAWAAFRMAKEVWNDKNEETEDNTIEKYASSMIFPIGEPNDSFAQYFSGKSFLAPVSKDQVGIFNVTFEPKCSKLDYVA
;
A
#
# COMPACT_ATOMS: atom_id res chain seq x y z
N MET A 1 16.84 -18.21 0.38
CA MET A 1 17.59 -17.01 -0.10
C MET A 1 17.62 -15.98 1.00
N ALA A 2 18.73 -15.21 1.17
CA ALA A 2 18.76 -14.15 2.19
C ALA A 2 17.73 -13.08 1.90
N VAL A 3 17.00 -12.64 2.92
CA VAL A 3 16.05 -11.52 2.83
C VAL A 3 16.87 -10.24 2.76
N LYS A 4 17.04 -9.68 1.56
CA LYS A 4 17.82 -8.46 1.38
C LYS A 4 16.93 -7.26 1.71
N GLN A 5 17.32 -6.49 2.73
CA GLN A 5 16.64 -5.28 3.17
C GLN A 5 17.64 -4.11 3.16
N THR A 6 17.19 -2.94 2.83
CA THR A 6 17.98 -1.70 2.81
C THR A 6 17.23 -0.52 3.43
N ALA A 7 16.06 -0.78 4.02
CA ALA A 7 15.22 0.27 4.60
C ALA A 7 15.90 1.00 5.75
N GLY A 8 16.65 0.27 6.60
CA GLY A 8 17.39 0.88 7.70
C GLY A 8 18.40 1.91 7.21
N ARG A 9 19.21 1.54 6.22
CA ARG A 9 20.21 2.45 5.65
C ARG A 9 19.58 3.62 4.92
N LYS A 10 18.48 3.37 4.21
CA LYS A 10 17.78 4.42 3.46
C LYS A 10 17.15 5.46 4.36
N GLU A 11 16.53 5.04 5.47
CA GLU A 11 15.77 5.94 6.35
C GLU A 11 16.65 6.55 7.46
N LEU A 12 17.61 5.79 7.99
CA LEU A 12 18.36 6.15 9.19
C LEU A 12 19.89 6.05 9.04
N GLY A 13 20.40 5.71 7.83
CA GLY A 13 21.81 5.45 7.62
C GLY A 13 22.75 6.60 7.99
N GLU A 14 22.33 7.84 7.76
CA GLU A 14 23.10 9.03 8.14
C GLU A 14 22.97 9.36 9.62
N PHE A 15 21.78 9.18 10.19
CA PHE A 15 21.49 9.55 11.59
C PHE A 15 21.94 8.46 12.57
N ALA A 16 21.71 7.20 12.25
CA ALA A 16 21.97 6.05 13.12
C ALA A 16 22.59 4.89 12.34
N PRO A 17 23.82 5.02 11.82
CA PRO A 17 24.42 4.06 10.90
C PRO A 17 24.55 2.65 11.50
N LYS A 18 24.88 2.54 12.78
CA LYS A 18 24.99 1.22 13.44
C LYS A 18 23.63 0.53 13.61
N PHE A 19 22.58 1.29 13.91
CA PHE A 19 21.22 0.76 13.97
C PHE A 19 20.77 0.28 12.59
N ALA A 20 21.03 1.06 11.54
CA ALA A 20 20.69 0.71 10.17
C ALA A 20 21.42 -0.56 9.71
N GLU A 21 22.69 -0.72 10.03
CA GLU A 21 23.47 -1.94 9.79
C GLU A 21 22.84 -3.14 10.48
N LEU A 22 22.56 -3.05 11.78
CA LEU A 22 21.97 -4.14 12.55
C LEU A 22 20.58 -4.53 12.02
N ASN A 23 19.77 -3.54 11.63
CA ASN A 23 18.47 -3.80 11.01
C ASN A 23 18.61 -4.56 9.68
N ASP A 24 19.43 -4.05 8.78
CA ASP A 24 19.48 -4.59 7.42
C ASP A 24 20.27 -5.90 7.33
N ASP A 25 21.42 -5.98 7.99
CA ASP A 25 22.34 -7.11 7.83
C ASP A 25 22.05 -8.22 8.85
N VAL A 26 21.80 -7.87 10.11
CA VAL A 26 21.60 -8.88 11.17
C VAL A 26 20.14 -9.29 11.26
N LEU A 27 19.22 -8.37 11.48
CA LEU A 27 17.81 -8.73 11.63
C LEU A 27 17.26 -9.38 10.36
N PHE A 28 17.36 -8.70 9.22
CA PHE A 28 16.82 -9.24 7.97
C PHE A 28 17.81 -10.17 7.25
N GLY A 29 19.08 -9.82 7.18
CA GLY A 29 20.09 -10.59 6.48
C GLY A 29 20.41 -11.93 7.13
N GLU A 30 20.43 -12.01 8.45
CA GLU A 30 20.74 -13.24 9.18
C GLU A 30 19.50 -13.87 9.81
N VAL A 31 18.79 -13.15 10.70
CA VAL A 31 17.69 -13.76 11.50
C VAL A 31 16.51 -14.13 10.63
N TRP A 32 16.00 -13.22 9.82
CA TRP A 32 14.87 -13.50 8.92
C TRP A 32 15.23 -14.48 7.80
N SER A 33 16.49 -14.61 7.44
CA SER A 33 16.96 -15.51 6.37
C SER A 33 17.16 -16.97 6.82
N ARG A 34 16.92 -17.29 8.09
CA ARG A 34 17.01 -18.66 8.64
C ARG A 34 15.72 -19.46 8.38
N GLU A 35 15.36 -19.61 7.10
CA GLU A 35 14.11 -20.26 6.69
C GLU A 35 14.10 -21.76 7.03
N ASP A 36 15.27 -22.39 7.16
CA ASP A 36 15.45 -23.78 7.61
C ASP A 36 15.06 -24.01 9.09
N LYS A 37 14.98 -22.96 9.88
CA LYS A 37 14.60 -23.01 11.31
C LYS A 37 13.16 -22.56 11.54
N LEU A 38 12.73 -21.50 10.84
CA LEU A 38 11.39 -20.97 10.93
C LEU A 38 11.05 -20.27 9.61
N SER A 39 9.93 -20.63 9.02
CA SER A 39 9.49 -20.08 7.74
C SER A 39 9.27 -18.57 7.80
N LEU A 40 9.36 -17.88 6.65
CA LEU A 40 9.04 -16.45 6.56
C LEU A 40 7.58 -16.19 6.95
N ARG A 41 6.68 -17.11 6.63
CA ARG A 41 5.28 -17.09 7.03
C ARG A 41 5.13 -17.07 8.55
N ASP A 42 5.75 -18.00 9.23
CA ASP A 42 5.64 -18.12 10.69
C ASP A 42 6.33 -16.95 11.40
N ARG A 43 7.45 -16.46 10.86
CA ARG A 43 8.10 -15.23 11.36
C ARG A 43 7.15 -14.02 11.25
N SER A 44 6.44 -13.89 10.14
CA SER A 44 5.45 -12.83 9.96
C SER A 44 4.32 -12.93 10.99
N LEU A 45 3.81 -14.15 11.24
CA LEU A 45 2.79 -14.40 12.24
C LEU A 45 3.26 -13.99 13.64
N VAL A 46 4.45 -14.43 14.04
CA VAL A 46 5.06 -14.08 15.34
C VAL A 46 5.24 -12.57 15.46
N THR A 47 5.73 -11.91 14.41
CA THR A 47 5.98 -10.47 14.44
C THR A 47 4.68 -9.67 14.53
N VAL A 48 3.67 -10.00 13.72
CA VAL A 48 2.36 -9.34 13.74
C VAL A 48 1.70 -9.49 15.12
N THR A 49 1.67 -10.70 15.69
CA THR A 49 1.09 -10.93 17.02
C THR A 49 1.86 -10.20 18.12
N SER A 50 3.19 -10.17 18.04
CA SER A 50 4.04 -9.44 19.00
C SER A 50 3.79 -7.93 18.97
N LEU A 51 3.73 -7.32 17.79
CA LEU A 51 3.47 -5.89 17.64
C LEU A 51 2.06 -5.53 18.11
N MET A 52 1.04 -6.31 17.72
CA MET A 52 -0.32 -6.11 18.20
C MET A 52 -0.39 -6.19 19.74
N SER A 53 0.26 -7.18 20.34
CA SER A 53 0.22 -7.38 21.80
C SER A 53 0.86 -6.22 22.56
N GLN A 54 1.88 -5.60 22.01
CA GLN A 54 2.49 -4.39 22.55
C GLN A 54 1.68 -3.11 22.28
N GLY A 55 0.74 -3.13 21.34
CA GLY A 55 -0.03 -1.96 20.90
C GLY A 55 0.71 -1.09 19.89
N LEU A 56 1.77 -1.61 19.29
CA LEU A 56 2.54 -0.95 18.23
C LEU A 56 1.82 -1.13 16.88
N ILE A 57 0.75 -0.36 16.69
CA ILE A 57 -0.15 -0.46 15.52
C ILE A 57 -0.03 0.81 14.69
N ASP A 58 1.14 1.00 14.12
CA ASP A 58 1.57 2.12 13.29
C ASP A 58 2.01 1.66 11.89
N SER A 59 2.83 2.46 11.22
CA SER A 59 3.39 2.15 9.91
C SER A 59 4.24 0.86 9.90
N ALA A 60 4.94 0.57 11.00
CA ALA A 60 5.72 -0.67 11.12
C ALA A 60 4.79 -1.90 11.15
N PHE A 61 3.67 -1.81 11.86
CA PHE A 61 2.66 -2.86 11.87
C PHE A 61 2.06 -3.08 10.47
N ARG A 62 1.75 -2.01 9.74
CA ARG A 62 1.29 -2.09 8.35
C ARG A 62 2.29 -2.84 7.47
N TYR A 63 3.56 -2.47 7.52
CA TYR A 63 4.63 -3.14 6.78
C TYR A 63 4.66 -4.65 7.07
N HIS A 64 4.52 -5.05 8.33
CA HIS A 64 4.53 -6.45 8.72
C HIS A 64 3.24 -7.19 8.32
N LEU A 65 2.08 -6.53 8.26
CA LEU A 65 0.86 -7.11 7.67
C LEU A 65 1.01 -7.35 6.16
N GLU A 66 1.56 -6.39 5.43
CA GLU A 66 1.85 -6.53 3.99
C GLU A 66 2.86 -7.66 3.74
N SER A 67 3.89 -7.74 4.57
CA SER A 67 4.86 -8.84 4.53
C SER A 67 4.20 -10.19 4.84
N ALA A 68 3.29 -10.25 5.80
CA ALA A 68 2.54 -11.44 6.15
C ALA A 68 1.66 -11.93 4.98
N LYS A 69 0.95 -11.01 4.32
CA LYS A 69 0.18 -11.30 3.10
C LYS A 69 1.10 -11.86 2.00
N LYS A 70 2.22 -11.19 1.73
CA LYS A 70 3.22 -11.63 0.75
C LYS A 70 3.83 -12.99 1.07
N ASN A 71 4.00 -13.31 2.34
CA ASN A 71 4.54 -14.58 2.83
C ASN A 71 3.47 -15.68 2.95
N GLY A 72 2.26 -15.47 2.40
CA GLY A 72 1.22 -16.48 2.22
C GLY A 72 0.22 -16.61 3.39
N ILE A 73 0.13 -15.61 4.29
CA ILE A 73 -0.97 -15.57 5.26
C ILE A 73 -2.22 -15.06 4.55
N THR A 74 -3.28 -15.86 4.54
CA THR A 74 -4.54 -15.53 3.88
C THR A 74 -5.37 -14.57 4.71
N LYS A 75 -6.45 -14.03 4.11
CA LYS A 75 -7.40 -13.17 4.78
C LYS A 75 -8.11 -13.89 5.94
N GLU A 76 -8.48 -15.14 5.72
CA GLU A 76 -9.13 -16.00 6.71
C GLU A 76 -8.18 -16.26 7.88
N GLU A 77 -6.92 -16.58 7.60
CA GLU A 77 -5.92 -16.85 8.62
C GLU A 77 -5.60 -15.61 9.45
N ILE A 78 -5.37 -14.44 8.83
CA ILE A 78 -5.09 -13.22 9.62
C ILE A 78 -6.29 -12.83 10.48
N THR A 79 -7.50 -13.03 9.98
CA THR A 79 -8.72 -12.79 10.76
C THR A 79 -8.77 -13.67 12.02
N GLU A 80 -8.47 -14.96 11.87
CA GLU A 80 -8.44 -15.90 13.00
C GLU A 80 -7.30 -15.60 13.97
N ILE A 81 -6.10 -15.29 13.47
CA ILE A 81 -4.93 -14.91 14.27
C ILE A 81 -5.23 -13.69 15.14
N LEU A 82 -5.79 -12.64 14.57
CA LEU A 82 -6.10 -11.41 15.30
C LEU A 82 -7.26 -11.62 16.29
N THR A 83 -8.26 -12.45 15.93
CA THR A 83 -9.36 -12.84 16.82
C THR A 83 -8.83 -13.61 18.02
N HIS A 84 -8.02 -14.63 17.80
CA HIS A 84 -7.41 -15.39 18.89
C HIS A 84 -6.55 -14.47 19.78
N ASN A 85 -5.70 -13.65 19.18
CA ASN A 85 -4.81 -12.76 19.93
C ASN A 85 -5.56 -11.67 20.72
N ALA A 86 -6.81 -11.34 20.37
CA ALA A 86 -7.64 -10.38 21.12
C ALA A 86 -7.86 -10.78 22.57
N PHE A 87 -7.95 -12.09 22.85
CA PHE A 87 -8.13 -12.62 24.21
C PHE A 87 -6.86 -12.49 25.07
N TYR A 88 -5.70 -12.38 24.47
CA TYR A 88 -4.40 -12.24 25.17
C TYR A 88 -3.88 -10.80 25.18
N ALA A 89 -4.18 -10.02 24.13
CA ALA A 89 -3.68 -8.65 23.98
C ALA A 89 -4.70 -7.57 24.36
N GLY A 90 -5.99 -7.91 24.34
CA GLY A 90 -7.11 -7.02 24.63
C GLY A 90 -7.81 -6.45 23.40
N TRP A 91 -9.13 -6.27 23.53
CA TRP A 91 -10.01 -5.84 22.45
C TRP A 91 -9.68 -4.51 21.80
N PRO A 92 -9.29 -3.44 22.52
CA PRO A 92 -8.95 -2.18 21.86
C PRO A 92 -7.79 -2.29 20.86
N LYS A 93 -6.78 -3.10 21.17
CA LYS A 93 -5.65 -3.37 20.27
C LYS A 93 -6.10 -4.21 19.07
N ALA A 94 -6.96 -5.21 19.29
CA ALA A 94 -7.54 -6.01 18.22
C ALA A 94 -8.34 -5.16 17.23
N TRP A 95 -9.18 -4.24 17.71
CA TRP A 95 -9.93 -3.32 16.85
C TRP A 95 -9.02 -2.46 15.98
N ALA A 96 -7.92 -1.94 16.52
CA ALA A 96 -6.95 -1.15 15.77
C ALA A 96 -6.23 -2.02 14.71
N ALA A 97 -5.80 -3.22 15.10
CA ALA A 97 -5.15 -4.17 14.20
C ALA A 97 -6.09 -4.61 13.06
N PHE A 98 -7.36 -4.90 13.35
CA PHE A 98 -8.35 -5.28 12.33
C PHE A 98 -8.61 -4.17 11.31
N ARG A 99 -8.67 -2.90 11.73
CA ARG A 99 -8.84 -1.79 10.80
C ARG A 99 -7.71 -1.77 9.78
N MET A 100 -6.47 -1.92 10.22
CA MET A 100 -5.31 -1.92 9.33
C MET A 100 -5.24 -3.20 8.49
N ALA A 101 -5.50 -4.38 9.07
CA ALA A 101 -5.55 -5.63 8.34
C ALA A 101 -6.63 -5.62 7.23
N LYS A 102 -7.81 -5.06 7.51
CA LYS A 102 -8.88 -4.88 6.52
C LYS A 102 -8.41 -4.07 5.31
N GLU A 103 -7.60 -3.04 5.50
CA GLU A 103 -7.03 -2.26 4.38
C GLU A 103 -6.02 -3.08 3.58
N VAL A 104 -5.15 -3.85 4.25
CA VAL A 104 -4.11 -4.66 3.59
C VAL A 104 -4.70 -5.84 2.80
N TRP A 105 -5.74 -6.52 3.33
CA TRP A 105 -6.42 -7.64 2.68
C TRP A 105 -7.68 -7.22 1.90
N ASN A 106 -7.94 -5.92 1.75
CA ASN A 106 -9.02 -5.45 0.91
C ASN A 106 -8.50 -5.43 -0.53
N ASP A 107 -8.83 -6.46 -1.29
CA ASP A 107 -8.41 -6.67 -2.69
C ASP A 107 -9.03 -5.66 -3.68
N LYS A 108 -9.61 -4.55 -3.16
CA LYS A 108 -10.09 -3.46 -4.03
C LYS A 108 -9.00 -2.81 -4.89
N ASN A 109 -7.73 -3.21 -4.70
CA ASN A 109 -6.64 -2.84 -5.63
C ASN A 109 -6.42 -3.86 -6.75
N GLU A 110 -7.17 -4.98 -6.78
CA GLU A 110 -7.19 -5.96 -7.88
C GLU A 110 -8.52 -5.99 -8.64
N GLU A 111 -9.54 -5.20 -8.22
CA GLU A 111 -10.67 -4.93 -9.11
C GLU A 111 -10.13 -4.06 -10.26
N THR A 112 -9.93 -4.72 -11.35
CA THR A 112 -9.62 -4.28 -12.69
C THR A 112 -9.93 -2.79 -12.95
N GLU A 113 -8.99 -2.09 -13.57
CA GLU A 113 -9.09 -0.70 -14.05
C GLU A 113 -10.44 -0.37 -14.73
N ASP A 114 -11.11 -1.37 -15.29
CA ASP A 114 -12.42 -1.27 -15.96
C ASP A 114 -13.57 -0.89 -15.00
N ASN A 115 -13.60 -1.44 -13.79
CA ASN A 115 -14.73 -1.19 -12.88
C ASN A 115 -14.65 0.16 -12.17
N THR A 116 -13.47 0.76 -12.14
CA THR A 116 -13.24 2.10 -11.53
C THR A 116 -13.75 3.20 -12.46
N ILE A 117 -13.57 3.06 -13.77
CA ILE A 117 -14.00 4.04 -14.78
C ILE A 117 -15.52 4.09 -14.89
N GLU A 118 -16.20 2.92 -14.94
CA GLU A 118 -17.68 2.86 -15.00
C GLU A 118 -18.34 3.41 -13.75
N LYS A 119 -17.81 3.12 -12.58
CA LYS A 119 -18.31 3.63 -11.30
C LYS A 119 -18.08 5.15 -11.15
N TYR A 120 -16.94 5.64 -11.63
CA TYR A 120 -16.64 7.08 -11.70
C TYR A 120 -17.57 7.77 -12.72
N ALA A 121 -17.71 7.21 -13.91
CA ALA A 121 -18.56 7.75 -14.96
C ALA A 121 -20.02 7.91 -14.51
N SER A 122 -20.55 6.97 -13.74
CA SER A 122 -21.92 7.02 -13.21
C SER A 122 -22.14 8.05 -12.10
N SER A 123 -21.08 8.53 -11.47
CA SER A 123 -21.14 9.53 -10.37
C SER A 123 -20.79 10.95 -10.81
N MET A 124 -20.31 11.14 -12.04
CA MET A 124 -19.87 12.45 -12.54
C MET A 124 -21.02 13.25 -13.13
N ILE A 125 -21.06 14.54 -12.81
CA ILE A 125 -22.02 15.50 -13.40
C ILE A 125 -21.68 15.77 -14.87
N PHE A 126 -20.39 15.71 -15.25
CA PHE A 126 -19.91 15.93 -16.60
C PHE A 126 -19.31 14.63 -17.16
N PRO A 127 -19.45 14.36 -18.48
CA PRO A 127 -18.86 13.16 -19.08
C PRO A 127 -17.33 13.15 -18.96
N ILE A 128 -16.76 11.96 -18.90
CA ILE A 128 -15.29 11.77 -18.86
C ILE A 128 -14.64 12.29 -20.16
N GLY A 129 -15.28 12.04 -21.29
CA GLY A 129 -14.79 12.47 -22.61
C GLY A 129 -13.87 11.48 -23.29
N GLU A 130 -13.25 11.92 -24.38
CA GLU A 130 -12.32 11.13 -25.19
C GLU A 130 -10.88 11.27 -24.66
N PRO A 131 -9.97 10.33 -25.00
CA PRO A 131 -8.56 10.43 -24.64
C PRO A 131 -7.97 11.78 -25.06
N ASN A 132 -7.25 12.42 -24.15
CA ASN A 132 -6.66 13.74 -24.35
C ASN A 132 -5.29 13.69 -25.02
N ASP A 133 -5.19 13.03 -26.15
CA ASP A 133 -3.92 12.76 -26.85
C ASP A 133 -3.23 14.04 -27.31
N SER A 134 -3.98 15.06 -27.66
CA SER A 134 -3.43 16.35 -28.14
C SER A 134 -2.61 17.09 -27.09
N PHE A 135 -2.86 16.84 -25.80
CA PHE A 135 -2.17 17.45 -24.68
C PHE A 135 -1.40 16.44 -23.83
N ALA A 136 -1.30 15.18 -24.26
CA ALA A 136 -0.65 14.11 -23.53
C ALA A 136 0.81 14.45 -23.14
N GLN A 137 1.50 15.25 -23.94
CA GLN A 137 2.87 15.69 -23.66
C GLN A 137 3.04 16.52 -22.37
N TYR A 138 1.96 17.04 -21.81
CA TYR A 138 1.98 17.90 -20.60
C TYR A 138 1.69 17.14 -19.31
N PHE A 139 1.34 15.85 -19.41
CA PHE A 139 0.92 15.02 -18.26
C PHE A 139 1.61 13.65 -18.26
N SER A 140 1.89 13.13 -17.07
CA SER A 140 2.20 11.72 -16.90
C SER A 140 0.89 10.95 -16.65
N GLY A 141 0.72 9.78 -17.29
CA GLY A 141 -0.52 9.00 -17.20
C GLY A 141 -1.57 9.47 -18.21
N LYS A 142 -2.77 8.87 -18.15
CA LYS A 142 -3.84 9.16 -19.08
C LYS A 142 -4.73 10.28 -18.56
N SER A 143 -5.17 11.14 -19.46
CA SER A 143 -6.19 12.15 -19.22
C SER A 143 -7.25 12.13 -20.32
N PHE A 144 -8.44 12.61 -20.00
CA PHE A 144 -9.59 12.60 -20.88
C PHE A 144 -10.17 13.99 -20.96
N LEU A 145 -10.70 14.36 -22.10
CA LEU A 145 -11.23 15.70 -22.39
C LEU A 145 -12.66 15.61 -22.92
N ALA A 146 -13.60 16.24 -22.22
CA ALA A 146 -14.98 16.37 -22.65
C ALA A 146 -15.37 17.83 -22.85
N PRO A 147 -15.87 18.23 -24.01
CA PRO A 147 -16.39 19.57 -24.20
C PRO A 147 -17.68 19.77 -23.39
N VAL A 148 -17.75 20.82 -22.58
CA VAL A 148 -18.91 21.22 -21.81
C VAL A 148 -19.69 22.36 -22.55
N SER A 149 -18.96 23.29 -23.16
CA SER A 149 -19.49 24.30 -24.03
C SER A 149 -18.55 24.61 -25.19
N LYS A 150 -19.12 24.89 -26.37
CA LYS A 150 -18.36 25.25 -27.59
C LYS A 150 -18.78 26.64 -28.12
N ASP A 151 -19.63 27.35 -27.39
CA ASP A 151 -20.16 28.63 -27.85
C ASP A 151 -19.12 29.77 -27.75
N GLN A 152 -19.40 30.85 -27.04
CA GLN A 152 -18.50 32.01 -26.98
C GLN A 152 -17.16 31.75 -26.33
N VAL A 153 -17.09 30.80 -25.37
CA VAL A 153 -15.87 30.35 -24.72
C VAL A 153 -15.87 28.82 -24.66
N GLY A 154 -14.80 28.19 -25.15
CA GLY A 154 -14.63 26.73 -25.03
C GLY A 154 -14.41 26.36 -23.57
N ILE A 155 -15.34 25.58 -22.99
CA ILE A 155 -15.21 25.03 -21.65
C ILE A 155 -15.09 23.51 -21.76
N PHE A 156 -14.11 22.94 -21.09
CA PHE A 156 -13.86 21.53 -21.13
C PHE A 156 -13.76 20.95 -19.71
N ASN A 157 -14.31 19.76 -19.52
CA ASN A 157 -14.04 18.92 -18.36
C ASN A 157 -12.78 18.11 -18.64
N VAL A 158 -11.80 18.15 -17.75
CA VAL A 158 -10.57 17.35 -17.86
C VAL A 158 -10.55 16.34 -16.72
N THR A 159 -10.55 15.06 -17.06
CA THR A 159 -10.51 13.96 -16.11
C THR A 159 -9.11 13.31 -16.17
N PHE A 160 -8.53 13.07 -15.02
CA PHE A 160 -7.22 12.43 -14.86
C PHE A 160 -7.38 11.06 -14.20
N GLU A 161 -6.66 10.07 -14.69
CA GLU A 161 -6.52 8.80 -13.98
C GLU A 161 -5.75 8.98 -12.65
N PRO A 162 -5.96 8.11 -11.66
CA PRO A 162 -5.15 8.10 -10.45
C PRO A 162 -3.65 8.06 -10.78
N LYS A 163 -2.86 8.88 -10.09
CA LYS A 163 -1.41 9.06 -10.29
C LYS A 163 -1.01 9.85 -11.56
N CYS A 164 -1.95 10.37 -12.34
CA CYS A 164 -1.63 11.34 -13.38
C CYS A 164 -1.14 12.65 -12.73
N SER A 165 -0.07 13.21 -13.23
CA SER A 165 0.49 14.49 -12.76
C SER A 165 0.87 15.37 -13.94
N LYS A 166 0.84 16.69 -13.75
CA LYS A 166 1.38 17.64 -14.70
C LYS A 166 2.90 17.47 -14.74
N LEU A 167 3.47 17.42 -15.92
CA LEU A 167 4.93 17.43 -16.09
C LEU A 167 5.43 18.85 -15.86
N ASP A 168 6.40 19.01 -14.97
CA ASP A 168 7.08 20.29 -14.78
C ASP A 168 7.93 20.58 -16.02
N TYR A 169 7.65 21.69 -16.69
CA TYR A 169 8.52 22.20 -17.73
C TYR A 169 9.81 22.70 -17.08
N VAL A 170 10.89 21.98 -17.28
CA VAL A 170 12.24 22.55 -17.12
C VAL A 170 12.46 23.38 -18.37
N ALA A 171 12.38 24.70 -18.22
CA ALA A 171 12.72 25.68 -19.25
C ALA A 171 14.22 25.66 -19.57
#